data_11f4284788a3a9bc643d1f47e30947c0
#
_entry.id   11f4284788a3a9bc643d1f47e30947c0
#
_cell.length_a   1.000
_cell.length_b   1.000
_cell.length_c   1.000
_cell.angle_alpha   90.00
_cell.angle_beta   90.00
_cell.angle_gamma   90.00
#
_symmetry.space_group_name_H-M   'P 1'
#
loop_
_entity.id
_entity.type
_entity.pdbx_description
1 polymer ?
#
loop_
_entity_poly.entity_id
_entity_poly.type
_entity_poly.pdbx_seq_one_letter_code
_entity_poly.pdbx_strand_id
1 'polypeptide(L)'
;MIDERNSIAFHVGGGIGIPYGNSDILPFEKRYYSGGANSVRGWSVRTLGPGSYNGNNSVSEFINQCGDIRLEINLEYRTKLFWKVELGAFIDAGNIWTIRDYESQPGGQFRLDSFYKEIALAYGLGIRLDFSYFLLRFDMGMKAYNPAAGQDHWAIASQNFKRDSAFHFTVVYPF
;
A
#
# COMPACT_ATOMS: atom_id res chain seq x y z
N MET A 1 5.71 22.77 7.23
CA MET A 1 4.64 23.54 6.55
C MET A 1 5.30 24.42 5.50
N ILE A 2 4.74 24.49 4.30
CA ILE A 2 5.27 25.35 3.23
C ILE A 2 4.60 26.74 3.34
N ASP A 3 3.35 26.76 3.74
CA ASP A 3 2.52 27.96 3.94
C ASP A 3 1.34 27.58 4.85
N GLU A 4 0.57 28.56 5.35
CA GLU A 4 -0.63 28.30 6.18
C GLU A 4 -1.70 27.45 5.48
N ARG A 5 -1.70 27.46 4.14
CA ARG A 5 -2.64 26.71 3.30
C ARG A 5 -2.08 25.40 2.75
N ASN A 6 -0.76 25.26 2.69
CA ASN A 6 -0.10 24.16 2.00
C ASN A 6 0.81 23.38 2.94
N SER A 7 0.72 22.06 2.90
CA SER A 7 1.56 21.17 3.69
C SER A 7 2.01 19.95 2.90
N ILE A 8 3.19 19.45 3.25
CA ILE A 8 3.66 18.14 2.78
C ILE A 8 3.66 17.21 3.99
N ALA A 9 3.06 16.05 3.82
CA ALA A 9 3.12 14.94 4.75
C ALA A 9 4.01 13.83 4.15
N PHE A 10 4.89 13.30 4.97
CA PHE A 10 5.80 12.23 4.61
C PHE A 10 5.74 11.14 5.68
N HIS A 11 5.66 9.88 5.25
CA HIS A 11 5.67 8.72 6.12
C HIS A 11 6.60 7.64 5.54
N VAL A 12 7.42 7.04 6.39
CA VAL A 12 8.20 5.84 6.09
C VAL A 12 7.88 4.80 7.16
N GLY A 13 7.47 3.63 6.73
CA GLY A 13 7.19 2.50 7.58
C GLY A 13 7.99 1.28 7.16
N GLY A 14 8.56 0.58 8.11
CA GLY A 14 9.26 -0.68 7.86
C GLY A 14 9.08 -1.64 9.01
N GLY A 15 9.13 -2.94 8.73
CA GLY A 15 9.03 -3.97 9.74
C GLY A 15 9.58 -5.30 9.28
N ILE A 16 10.10 -6.06 10.23
CA ILE A 16 10.60 -7.41 10.03
C ILE A 16 10.03 -8.28 11.14
N GLY A 17 9.44 -9.40 10.78
CA GLY A 17 9.00 -10.45 11.67
C GLY A 17 9.83 -11.72 11.45
N ILE A 18 10.51 -12.20 12.47
CA ILE A 18 11.36 -13.39 12.36
C ILE A 18 10.75 -14.51 13.19
N PRO A 19 10.32 -15.63 12.57
CA PRO A 19 9.90 -16.81 13.31
C PRO A 19 11.09 -17.41 14.08
N TYR A 20 10.86 -17.83 15.31
CA TYR A 20 11.91 -18.40 16.16
C TYR A 20 11.41 -19.65 16.91
N GLY A 21 12.34 -20.40 17.47
CA GLY A 21 12.05 -21.63 18.22
C GLY A 21 11.56 -22.74 17.31
N ASN A 22 10.42 -23.34 17.63
CA ASN A 22 9.82 -24.46 16.89
C ASN A 22 8.85 -24.03 15.78
N SER A 23 8.80 -22.74 15.47
CA SER A 23 7.90 -22.21 14.45
C SER A 23 8.68 -21.84 13.19
N ASP A 24 8.31 -22.42 12.06
CA ASP A 24 8.89 -22.12 10.74
C ASP A 24 8.20 -20.95 10.05
N ILE A 25 6.99 -20.62 10.47
CA ILE A 25 6.14 -19.56 9.86
C ILE A 25 5.60 -18.70 10.99
N LEU A 26 5.54 -17.38 10.77
CA LEU A 26 4.87 -16.48 11.71
C LEU A 26 3.35 -16.75 11.74
N PRO A 27 2.71 -16.68 12.91
CA PRO A 27 1.25 -16.69 13.01
C PRO A 27 0.66 -15.59 12.12
N PHE A 28 -0.49 -15.89 11.51
CA PHE A 28 -1.14 -14.99 10.55
C PHE A 28 -1.36 -13.56 11.11
N GLU A 29 -1.75 -13.45 12.38
CA GLU A 29 -1.98 -12.15 13.04
C GLU A 29 -0.70 -11.32 13.25
N LYS A 30 0.48 -11.94 13.12
CA LYS A 30 1.78 -11.28 13.28
C LYS A 30 2.47 -10.98 11.96
N ARG A 31 1.92 -11.49 10.85
CA ARG A 31 2.43 -11.19 9.51
C ARG A 31 1.96 -9.84 9.03
N TYR A 32 2.80 -9.19 8.24
CA TYR A 32 2.47 -7.92 7.61
C TYR A 32 1.61 -8.12 6.38
N TYR A 33 0.78 -7.13 6.09
CA TYR A 33 0.04 -7.00 4.84
C TYR A 33 0.22 -5.59 4.28
N SER A 34 -0.03 -5.39 2.98
CA SER A 34 0.04 -4.11 2.30
C SER A 34 -1.20 -3.84 1.46
N GLY A 35 -1.39 -2.56 1.08
CA GLY A 35 -2.60 -2.06 0.45
C GLY A 35 -3.59 -1.44 1.44
N GLY A 36 -4.48 -0.61 0.93
CA GLY A 36 -5.49 0.10 1.72
C GLY A 36 -5.13 1.56 2.00
N ALA A 37 -6.06 2.25 2.66
CA ALA A 37 -6.03 3.70 2.87
C ALA A 37 -4.80 4.25 3.63
N ASN A 38 -4.15 3.42 4.45
CA ASN A 38 -3.01 3.80 5.28
C ASN A 38 -1.70 3.12 4.85
N SER A 39 -1.67 2.55 3.65
CA SER A 39 -0.54 1.84 3.07
C SER A 39 -0.34 2.32 1.63
N VAL A 40 -0.21 1.43 0.65
CA VAL A 40 -0.12 1.75 -0.77
C VAL A 40 -1.53 1.83 -1.36
N ARG A 41 -2.05 3.05 -1.53
CA ARG A 41 -3.47 3.34 -1.84
C ARG A 41 -3.93 2.95 -3.26
N GLY A 42 -3.04 2.49 -4.13
CA GLY A 42 -3.41 1.90 -5.42
C GLY A 42 -4.01 0.49 -5.32
N TRP A 43 -3.94 -0.14 -4.15
CA TRP A 43 -4.45 -1.49 -3.87
C TRP A 43 -5.46 -1.48 -2.74
N SER A 44 -6.45 -2.37 -2.84
CA SER A 44 -7.33 -2.68 -1.71
C SER A 44 -6.56 -3.33 -0.57
N VAL A 45 -7.15 -3.37 0.61
CA VAL A 45 -6.52 -3.99 1.80
C VAL A 45 -6.17 -5.44 1.50
N ARG A 46 -4.91 -5.83 1.76
CA ARG A 46 -4.40 -7.20 1.56
C ARG A 46 -4.48 -7.68 0.12
N THR A 47 -4.22 -6.82 -0.86
CA THR A 47 -4.16 -7.21 -2.28
C THR A 47 -2.84 -6.88 -2.95
N LEU A 48 -1.83 -6.45 -2.17
CA LEU A 48 -0.48 -6.18 -2.63
C LEU A 48 0.51 -7.15 -2.01
N GLY A 49 1.31 -7.80 -2.85
CA GLY A 49 2.40 -8.68 -2.44
C GLY A 49 1.97 -10.08 -1.97
N PRO A 50 2.88 -10.87 -1.42
CA PRO A 50 4.31 -10.56 -1.22
C PRO A 50 5.13 -10.56 -2.52
N GLY A 51 6.12 -9.66 -2.61
CA GLY A 51 7.01 -9.55 -3.77
C GLY A 51 6.25 -9.39 -5.08
N SER A 52 6.54 -10.28 -6.04
CA SER A 52 5.84 -10.36 -7.33
C SER A 52 4.71 -11.40 -7.36
N TYR A 53 4.32 -11.95 -6.21
CA TYR A 53 3.23 -12.92 -6.11
C TYR A 53 1.90 -12.32 -6.59
N ASN A 54 1.26 -13.02 -7.51
CA ASN A 54 -0.03 -12.66 -8.07
C ASN A 54 -1.12 -13.57 -7.53
N GLY A 55 -1.75 -13.16 -6.44
CA GLY A 55 -2.92 -13.83 -5.91
C GLY A 55 -4.14 -13.59 -6.81
N ASN A 56 -4.80 -14.67 -7.27
CA ASN A 56 -5.94 -14.61 -8.21
C ASN A 56 -7.28 -14.24 -7.55
N ASN A 57 -7.30 -13.39 -6.53
CA ASN A 57 -8.52 -12.90 -5.86
C ASN A 57 -9.47 -13.95 -5.27
N SER A 58 -9.03 -15.19 -5.04
CA SER A 58 -9.82 -16.17 -4.29
C SER A 58 -9.68 -15.97 -2.78
N VAL A 59 -10.65 -16.42 -1.99
CA VAL A 59 -10.66 -16.27 -0.53
C VAL A 59 -9.44 -16.95 0.13
N SER A 60 -8.98 -18.05 -0.42
CA SER A 60 -7.77 -18.74 0.05
C SER A 60 -6.48 -17.97 -0.25
N GLU A 61 -6.45 -17.19 -1.32
CA GLU A 61 -5.30 -16.39 -1.72
C GLU A 61 -5.18 -15.10 -0.92
N PHE A 62 -6.29 -14.57 -0.43
CA PHE A 62 -6.28 -13.46 0.53
C PHE A 62 -5.48 -13.78 1.81
N ILE A 63 -5.48 -15.04 2.26
CA ILE A 63 -4.67 -15.51 3.39
C ILE A 63 -3.19 -15.52 3.02
N ASN A 64 -2.85 -15.82 1.77
CA ASN A 64 -1.48 -15.87 1.29
C ASN A 64 -0.89 -14.48 0.99
N GLN A 65 -1.70 -13.43 0.91
CA GLN A 65 -1.22 -12.05 0.70
C GLN A 65 -0.75 -11.41 2.01
N CYS A 66 0.22 -12.03 2.64
CA CYS A 66 0.90 -11.57 3.84
C CYS A 66 2.39 -11.92 3.77
N GLY A 67 3.22 -11.12 4.45
CA GLY A 67 4.68 -11.26 4.44
C GLY A 67 5.29 -11.10 5.82
N ASP A 68 6.57 -11.36 5.91
CA ASP A 68 7.37 -11.25 7.12
C ASP A 68 8.16 -9.93 7.16
N ILE A 69 8.36 -9.31 6.00
CA ILE A 69 9.04 -8.02 5.83
C ILE A 69 8.05 -7.05 5.19
N ARG A 70 8.06 -5.79 5.63
CA ARG A 70 7.27 -4.70 5.06
C ARG A 70 8.13 -3.47 4.87
N LEU A 71 7.94 -2.77 3.75
CA LEU A 71 8.50 -1.45 3.48
C LEU A 71 7.42 -0.59 2.83
N GLU A 72 7.23 0.62 3.35
CA GLU A 72 6.27 1.60 2.84
C GLU A 72 6.82 3.01 2.92
N ILE A 73 6.56 3.78 1.89
CA ILE A 73 6.90 5.20 1.77
C ILE A 73 5.68 5.90 1.19
N ASN A 74 5.20 6.92 1.89
CA ASN A 74 4.06 7.73 1.45
C ASN A 74 4.48 9.19 1.45
N LEU A 75 4.20 9.87 0.36
CA LEU A 75 4.39 11.31 0.21
C LEU A 75 3.05 11.91 -0.22
N GLU A 76 2.64 12.97 0.47
CA GLU A 76 1.37 13.61 0.20
C GLU A 76 1.48 15.13 0.32
N TYR A 77 1.11 15.82 -0.74
CA TYR A 77 0.90 17.26 -0.77
C TYR A 77 -0.56 17.56 -0.46
N ARG A 78 -0.80 18.44 0.49
CA ARG A 78 -2.13 18.88 0.94
C ARG A 78 -2.29 20.35 0.76
N THR A 79 -3.45 20.78 0.25
CA THR A 79 -3.83 22.17 0.12
C THR A 79 -5.23 22.41 0.70
N LYS A 80 -5.36 23.41 1.57
CA LYS A 80 -6.64 23.87 2.10
C LYS A 80 -7.34 24.72 1.05
N LEU A 81 -8.53 24.34 0.63
CA LEU A 81 -9.32 25.08 -0.35
C LEU A 81 -10.15 26.17 0.34
N PHE A 82 -11.19 25.77 1.00
CA PHE A 82 -12.11 26.64 1.70
C PHE A 82 -12.76 25.88 2.87
N TRP A 83 -13.13 26.64 3.90
CA TRP A 83 -13.81 26.11 5.09
C TRP A 83 -13.05 24.93 5.71
N LYS A 84 -13.58 23.73 5.60
CA LYS A 84 -13.06 22.49 6.18
C LYS A 84 -12.59 21.48 5.12
N VAL A 85 -12.47 21.91 3.87
CA VAL A 85 -12.11 21.05 2.73
C VAL A 85 -10.62 21.18 2.41
N GLU A 86 -9.93 20.05 2.42
CA GLU A 86 -8.55 19.94 1.96
C GLU A 86 -8.48 18.96 0.77
N LEU A 87 -7.70 19.31 -0.25
CA LEU A 87 -7.30 18.39 -1.30
C LEU A 87 -5.92 17.83 -1.00
N GLY A 88 -5.73 16.54 -1.31
CA GLY A 88 -4.45 15.86 -1.26
C GLY A 88 -4.09 15.25 -2.61
N ALA A 89 -2.84 15.40 -3.02
CA ALA A 89 -2.25 14.60 -4.08
C ALA A 89 -1.15 13.75 -3.46
N PHE A 90 -1.07 12.46 -3.80
CA PHE A 90 -0.15 11.56 -3.14
C PHE A 90 0.56 10.61 -4.09
N ILE A 91 1.72 10.16 -3.64
CA ILE A 91 2.50 9.08 -4.24
C ILE A 91 2.86 8.13 -3.11
N ASP A 92 2.55 6.85 -3.31
CA ASP A 92 2.84 5.77 -2.38
C ASP A 92 3.74 4.74 -3.03
N ALA A 93 4.70 4.23 -2.28
CA ALA A 93 5.59 3.16 -2.70
C ALA A 93 5.70 2.13 -1.58
N GLY A 94 5.77 0.85 -1.92
CA GLY A 94 5.97 -0.18 -0.91
C GLY A 94 5.63 -1.57 -1.40
N ASN A 95 5.95 -2.53 -0.56
CA ASN A 95 5.57 -3.94 -0.71
C ASN A 95 5.80 -4.68 0.60
N ILE A 96 5.39 -5.94 0.62
CA ILE A 96 5.73 -6.94 1.64
C ILE A 96 6.50 -8.08 0.99
N TRP A 97 7.26 -8.81 1.79
CA TRP A 97 8.01 -9.99 1.33
C TRP A 97 8.03 -11.06 2.41
N THR A 98 8.29 -12.29 2.01
CA THR A 98 8.57 -13.39 2.92
C THR A 98 10.09 -13.53 3.12
N ILE A 99 10.51 -13.97 4.31
CA ILE A 99 11.94 -14.28 4.57
C ILE A 99 12.32 -15.60 3.89
N ARG A 100 11.41 -16.57 3.94
CA ARG A 100 11.62 -17.90 3.34
C ARG A 100 10.87 -18.00 2.01
N ASP A 101 11.33 -18.90 1.17
CA ASP A 101 10.60 -19.28 -0.05
C ASP A 101 9.48 -20.26 0.32
N TYR A 102 8.25 -19.89 -0.04
CA TYR A 102 7.07 -20.73 0.20
C TYR A 102 6.44 -21.11 -1.15
N GLU A 103 6.18 -22.40 -1.35
CA GLU A 103 5.50 -22.92 -2.55
C GLU A 103 4.13 -22.27 -2.77
N SER A 104 3.45 -21.86 -1.69
CA SER A 104 2.17 -21.14 -1.74
C SER A 104 2.26 -19.69 -2.17
N GLN A 105 3.47 -19.11 -2.21
CA GLN A 105 3.73 -17.70 -2.50
C GLN A 105 4.92 -17.52 -3.45
N PRO A 106 4.87 -18.09 -4.67
CA PRO A 106 5.99 -18.04 -5.61
C PRO A 106 6.33 -16.60 -5.98
N GLY A 107 7.62 -16.22 -5.89
CA GLY A 107 8.09 -14.86 -6.10
C GLY A 107 7.88 -13.91 -4.91
N GLY A 108 7.46 -14.44 -3.74
CA GLY A 108 7.26 -13.65 -2.53
C GLY A 108 8.50 -13.44 -1.68
N GLN A 109 9.60 -14.17 -1.93
CA GLN A 109 10.79 -14.13 -1.10
C GLN A 109 11.59 -12.85 -1.28
N PHE A 110 12.01 -12.24 -0.16
CA PHE A 110 12.89 -11.07 -0.17
C PHE A 110 14.28 -11.41 -0.67
N ARG A 111 14.76 -10.66 -1.67
CA ARG A 111 16.09 -10.77 -2.24
C ARG A 111 16.73 -9.40 -2.38
N LEU A 112 17.90 -9.21 -1.79
CA LEU A 112 18.60 -7.91 -1.80
C LEU A 112 18.98 -7.43 -3.22
N ASP A 113 19.14 -8.35 -4.16
CA ASP A 113 19.51 -8.06 -5.55
C ASP A 113 18.31 -7.64 -6.43
N SER A 114 17.08 -7.94 -6.00
CA SER A 114 15.89 -7.75 -6.82
C SER A 114 14.72 -7.02 -6.14
N PHE A 115 14.72 -6.84 -4.81
CA PHE A 115 13.59 -6.27 -4.06
C PHE A 115 13.11 -4.91 -4.60
N TYR A 116 14.02 -4.08 -5.13
CA TYR A 116 13.70 -2.76 -5.68
C TYR A 116 12.83 -2.84 -6.95
N LYS A 117 12.88 -3.95 -7.69
CA LYS A 117 12.03 -4.22 -8.86
C LYS A 117 10.61 -4.66 -8.45
N GLU A 118 10.44 -5.04 -7.20
CA GLU A 118 9.19 -5.53 -6.64
C GLU A 118 8.47 -4.45 -5.82
N ILE A 119 9.03 -3.23 -5.73
CA ILE A 119 8.38 -2.10 -5.08
C ILE A 119 7.21 -1.63 -5.95
N ALA A 120 5.99 -1.79 -5.44
CA ALA A 120 4.80 -1.28 -6.06
C ALA A 120 4.73 0.25 -5.93
N LEU A 121 4.25 0.93 -6.98
CA LEU A 121 4.04 2.38 -6.98
C LEU A 121 2.58 2.70 -7.24
N ALA A 122 2.05 3.64 -6.47
CA ALA A 122 0.72 4.20 -6.66
C ALA A 122 0.76 5.72 -6.61
N TYR A 123 -0.22 6.35 -7.23
CA TYR A 123 -0.47 7.78 -7.11
C TYR A 123 -1.97 8.02 -7.04
N GLY A 124 -2.37 9.19 -6.60
CA GLY A 124 -3.78 9.49 -6.54
C GLY A 124 -4.09 10.85 -5.95
N LEU A 125 -5.38 11.06 -5.82
CA LEU A 125 -5.97 12.27 -5.26
C LEU A 125 -6.86 11.90 -4.08
N GLY A 126 -6.95 12.78 -3.10
CA GLY A 126 -7.80 12.61 -1.94
C GLY A 126 -8.50 13.90 -1.55
N ILE A 127 -9.68 13.76 -0.99
CA ILE A 127 -10.44 14.84 -0.37
C ILE A 127 -10.53 14.56 1.12
N ARG A 128 -10.26 15.57 1.92
CA ARG A 128 -10.40 15.54 3.37
C ARG A 128 -11.40 16.58 3.83
N LEU A 129 -12.29 16.16 4.73
CA LEU A 129 -13.26 17.02 5.37
C LEU A 129 -12.99 17.01 6.88
N ASP A 130 -12.48 18.11 7.40
CA ASP A 130 -12.14 18.28 8.82
C ASP A 130 -13.31 18.91 9.59
N PHE A 131 -13.99 18.10 10.39
CA PHE A 131 -15.10 18.52 11.23
C PHE A 131 -14.71 18.82 12.68
N SER A 132 -13.40 18.95 12.97
CA SER A 132 -12.84 19.18 14.30
C SER A 132 -12.96 18.00 15.29
N TYR A 133 -14.05 17.23 15.23
CA TYR A 133 -14.26 16.01 16.05
C TYR A 133 -13.89 14.74 15.30
N PHE A 134 -13.96 14.75 13.98
CA PHE A 134 -13.58 13.64 13.11
C PHE A 134 -13.18 14.20 11.74
N LEU A 135 -12.34 13.43 11.06
CA LEU A 135 -11.89 13.73 9.73
C LEU A 135 -12.38 12.63 8.78
N LEU A 136 -13.13 13.04 7.76
CA LEU A 136 -13.50 12.14 6.66
C LEU A 136 -12.44 12.24 5.57
N ARG A 137 -12.00 11.09 5.09
CA ARG A 137 -11.01 11.00 4.02
C ARG A 137 -11.53 10.10 2.91
N PHE A 138 -11.53 10.63 1.70
CA PHE A 138 -11.84 9.92 0.47
C PHE A 138 -10.61 9.94 -0.41
N ASP A 139 -10.00 8.80 -0.64
CA ASP A 139 -8.84 8.69 -1.52
C ASP A 139 -9.18 7.83 -2.73
N MET A 140 -8.76 8.29 -3.90
CA MET A 140 -8.74 7.53 -5.14
C MET A 140 -7.29 7.28 -5.52
N GLY A 141 -6.84 6.05 -5.38
CA GLY A 141 -5.52 5.61 -5.76
C GLY A 141 -5.51 4.88 -7.09
N MET A 142 -4.47 5.08 -7.87
CA MET A 142 -4.23 4.39 -9.13
C MET A 142 -2.87 3.71 -9.08
N LYS A 143 -2.80 2.51 -9.65
CA LYS A 143 -1.54 1.77 -9.78
C LYS A 143 -0.67 2.45 -10.83
N ALA A 144 0.57 2.77 -10.49
CA ALA A 144 1.58 3.23 -11.42
C ALA A 144 2.47 2.07 -11.88
N TYR A 145 2.97 1.29 -10.94
CA TYR A 145 3.79 0.11 -11.18
C TYR A 145 3.29 -1.05 -10.34
N ASN A 146 2.97 -2.17 -10.99
CA ASN A 146 2.49 -3.39 -10.35
C ASN A 146 3.50 -4.52 -10.53
N PRO A 147 4.22 -4.96 -9.48
CA PRO A 147 5.22 -6.01 -9.59
C PRO A 147 4.62 -7.38 -9.93
N ALA A 148 3.35 -7.61 -9.66
CA ALA A 148 2.63 -8.85 -9.93
C ALA A 148 2.01 -8.93 -11.35
N ALA A 149 2.17 -7.90 -12.19
CA ALA A 149 1.48 -7.81 -13.48
C ALA A 149 2.15 -8.58 -14.65
N GLY A 150 3.11 -9.46 -14.37
CA GLY A 150 3.78 -10.23 -15.42
C GLY A 150 4.62 -9.36 -16.35
N GLN A 151 4.25 -9.24 -17.65
CA GLN A 151 5.04 -8.47 -18.61
C GLN A 151 4.73 -6.96 -18.60
N ASP A 152 3.51 -6.57 -18.22
CA ASP A 152 3.05 -5.18 -18.23
C ASP A 152 3.09 -4.55 -16.82
N HIS A 153 4.27 -4.44 -16.24
CA HIS A 153 4.43 -3.87 -14.89
C HIS A 153 3.99 -2.39 -14.77
N TRP A 154 4.15 -1.60 -15.84
CA TRP A 154 3.78 -0.19 -15.84
C TRP A 154 2.31 0.01 -16.23
N ALA A 155 1.45 0.05 -15.23
CA ALA A 155 0.02 0.28 -15.43
C ALA A 155 -0.31 1.65 -16.05
N ILE A 156 0.58 2.66 -15.89
CA ILE A 156 0.40 3.99 -16.52
C ILE A 156 0.31 3.92 -18.04
N ALA A 157 1.00 2.98 -18.68
CA ALA A 157 1.02 2.87 -20.15
C ALA A 157 -0.27 2.25 -20.74
N SER A 158 -0.98 1.43 -19.96
CA SER A 158 -2.20 0.72 -20.39
C SER A 158 -3.29 0.76 -19.33
N GLN A 159 -3.60 1.97 -18.82
CA GLN A 159 -4.53 2.13 -17.70
C GLN A 159 -5.93 1.62 -18.01
N ASN A 160 -6.38 0.69 -17.18
CA ASN A 160 -7.78 0.29 -17.09
C ASN A 160 -8.33 0.74 -15.75
N PHE A 161 -9.19 1.78 -15.76
CA PHE A 161 -9.72 2.38 -14.55
C PHE A 161 -10.34 1.37 -13.58
N LYS A 162 -11.06 0.35 -14.10
CA LYS A 162 -11.70 -0.67 -13.24
C LYS A 162 -10.71 -1.62 -12.58
N ARG A 163 -9.59 -1.92 -13.24
CA ARG A 163 -8.55 -2.85 -12.74
C ARG A 163 -7.51 -2.15 -11.87
N ASP A 164 -7.17 -0.91 -12.22
CA ASP A 164 -5.99 -0.23 -11.72
C ASP A 164 -6.32 0.88 -10.72
N SER A 165 -7.60 1.13 -10.41
CA SER A 165 -8.04 2.08 -9.38
C SER A 165 -8.51 1.39 -8.10
N ALA A 166 -8.28 2.03 -6.97
CA ALA A 166 -8.82 1.66 -5.68
C ALA A 166 -9.39 2.91 -4.99
N PHE A 167 -10.57 2.75 -4.39
CA PHE A 167 -11.24 3.81 -3.65
C PHE A 167 -11.22 3.47 -2.16
N HIS A 168 -10.83 4.45 -1.36
CA HIS A 168 -10.77 4.30 0.09
C HIS A 168 -11.61 5.37 0.76
N PHE A 169 -12.44 4.94 1.68
CA PHE A 169 -13.16 5.81 2.59
C PHE A 169 -12.68 5.54 4.01
N THR A 170 -12.29 6.58 4.72
CA THR A 170 -11.76 6.44 6.08
C THR A 170 -12.31 7.54 6.98
N VAL A 171 -12.73 7.15 8.16
CA VAL A 171 -13.09 8.07 9.24
C VAL A 171 -11.96 8.03 10.26
N VAL A 172 -11.33 9.17 10.51
CA VAL A 172 -10.21 9.30 11.44
C VAL A 172 -10.65 10.20 12.59
N TYR A 173 -10.41 9.76 13.81
CA TYR A 173 -10.56 10.60 15.00
C TYR A 173 -9.22 11.27 15.30
N PRO A 174 -9.18 12.59 15.49
CA PRO A 174 -7.97 13.28 15.92
C PRO A 174 -7.75 13.01 17.42
N PHE A 175 -6.95 12.00 17.74
CA PHE A 175 -6.40 11.77 19.08
C PHE A 175 -4.91 12.07 19.08
#